data_9ee3535d6a5ea1f75bd3989052eedfe4
#
_entry.id   9ee3535d6a5ea1f75bd3989052eedfe4
#
_cell.length_a   1.000
_cell.length_b   1.000
_cell.length_c   1.000
_cell.angle_alpha   90.00
_cell.angle_beta   90.00
_cell.angle_gamma   90.00
#
_symmetry.space_group_name_H-M   'P 1'
#
loop_
_entity.id
_entity.type
_entity.pdbx_description
1 polymer ?
#
loop_
_entity_poly.entity_id
_entity_poly.type
_entity_poly.pdbx_seq_one_letter_code
_entity_poly.pdbx_strand_id
1 'polypeptide(L)'
;MTDSKNNQSLLPAYLITGEDALKRDAVMKRLRTRLSSMGDLSFNSDVFEGAEFTGDDVVNACNTIPFASPVRLVEVRDADKLKKADSEPIVSYLDAPCETTVLALVAEKLAKNTRLYKAVAKHGKTAVIDCAPPKARDLPKLVRSMAVGHGVTFSEGAAIALVNLVGE
;
A
#
# COMPACT_ATOMS: atom_id res chain seq x y z
N MET A 1 -24.81 -14.83 -11.99
CA MET A 1 -24.20 -14.05 -13.09
C MET A 1 -23.25 -13.04 -12.48
N THR A 2 -22.03 -13.46 -12.39
CA THR A 2 -20.78 -12.84 -12.84
C THR A 2 -20.41 -11.50 -12.23
N ASP A 3 -19.81 -11.53 -11.05
CA ASP A 3 -18.87 -10.48 -10.65
C ASP A 3 -17.49 -10.72 -11.26
N SER A 4 -17.39 -10.46 -12.56
CA SER A 4 -16.15 -10.50 -13.35
C SER A 4 -15.43 -9.14 -13.33
N LYS A 5 -15.29 -8.50 -12.18
CA LYS A 5 -14.55 -7.23 -12.09
C LYS A 5 -13.68 -7.21 -10.84
N ASN A 6 -12.53 -7.80 -10.91
CA ASN A 6 -11.27 -7.39 -10.30
C ASN A 6 -10.28 -8.55 -10.09
N ASN A 7 -10.09 -9.40 -11.08
CA ASN A 7 -9.02 -10.40 -11.03
C ASN A 7 -7.72 -9.80 -11.59
N GLN A 8 -7.29 -8.64 -11.05
CA GLN A 8 -5.90 -8.23 -11.23
C GLN A 8 -5.05 -9.19 -10.40
N SER A 9 -4.16 -9.92 -11.05
CA SER A 9 -3.17 -10.76 -10.36
C SER A 9 -2.44 -9.91 -9.31
N LEU A 10 -2.21 -10.49 -8.13
CA LEU A 10 -1.39 -9.85 -7.11
C LEU A 10 0.01 -9.64 -7.67
N LEU A 11 0.57 -8.49 -7.39
CA LEU A 11 1.98 -8.22 -7.68
C LEU A 11 2.83 -8.70 -6.49
N PRO A 12 4.08 -9.07 -6.71
CA PRO A 12 4.97 -9.52 -5.65
C PRO A 12 5.36 -8.38 -4.69
N ALA A 13 5.23 -7.13 -5.13
CA ALA A 13 5.52 -5.98 -4.29
C ALA A 13 4.61 -4.79 -4.58
N TYR A 14 4.33 -4.03 -3.51
CA TYR A 14 3.61 -2.75 -3.56
C TYR A 14 4.36 -1.70 -2.77
N LEU A 15 4.41 -0.48 -3.30
CA LEU A 15 4.82 0.72 -2.60
C LEU A 15 3.58 1.62 -2.40
N ILE A 16 3.20 1.84 -1.16
CA ILE A 16 2.07 2.67 -0.76
C ILE A 16 2.66 3.95 -0.18
N THR A 17 2.65 5.04 -0.94
CA THR A 17 3.36 6.28 -0.58
C THR A 17 2.49 7.50 -0.75
N GLY A 18 2.68 8.51 0.10
CA GLY A 18 1.95 9.78 0.10
C GLY A 18 1.68 10.27 1.50
N GLU A 19 1.42 11.56 1.66
CA GLU A 19 1.27 12.22 2.98
C GLU A 19 -0.05 11.88 3.69
N ASP A 20 -1.07 11.39 2.97
CA ASP A 20 -2.37 10.99 3.53
C ASP A 20 -2.28 9.64 4.24
N ALA A 21 -2.07 9.66 5.55
CA ALA A 21 -1.97 8.47 6.40
C ALA A 21 -3.24 7.61 6.35
N LEU A 22 -4.43 8.23 6.40
CA LEU A 22 -5.71 7.50 6.37
C LEU A 22 -5.89 6.75 5.06
N LYS A 23 -5.45 7.34 3.97
CA LYS A 23 -5.50 6.70 2.66
C LYS A 23 -4.50 5.56 2.56
N ARG A 24 -3.28 5.70 3.12
CA ARG A 24 -2.31 4.60 3.20
C ARG A 24 -2.88 3.43 4.00
N ASP A 25 -3.47 3.69 5.17
CA ASP A 25 -4.08 2.66 6.02
C ASP A 25 -5.26 1.96 5.33
N ALA A 26 -6.10 2.72 4.62
CA ALA A 26 -7.21 2.16 3.86
C ALA A 26 -6.73 1.24 2.72
N VAL A 27 -5.62 1.59 2.05
CA VAL A 27 -5.00 0.75 1.02
C VAL A 27 -4.42 -0.52 1.64
N MET A 28 -3.67 -0.42 2.75
CA MET A 28 -3.15 -1.57 3.48
C MET A 28 -4.26 -2.49 3.99
N LYS A 29 -5.32 -1.93 4.56
CA LYS A 29 -6.48 -2.72 4.99
C LYS A 29 -7.09 -3.51 3.84
N ARG A 30 -7.26 -2.90 2.67
CA ARG A 30 -7.78 -3.59 1.46
C ARG A 30 -6.84 -4.71 1.01
N LEU A 31 -5.52 -4.47 1.01
CA LEU A 31 -4.54 -5.49 0.65
C LEU A 31 -4.60 -6.67 1.62
N ARG A 32 -4.60 -6.41 2.93
CA ARG A 32 -4.74 -7.45 3.96
C ARG A 32 -6.04 -8.24 3.82
N THR A 33 -7.18 -7.57 3.62
CA THR A 33 -8.48 -8.23 3.40
C THR A 33 -8.44 -9.14 2.18
N ARG A 34 -7.84 -8.69 1.08
CA ARG A 34 -7.70 -9.49 -0.14
C ARG A 34 -6.83 -10.72 0.10
N LEU A 35 -5.69 -10.58 0.77
CA LEU A 35 -4.80 -11.70 1.06
C LEU A 35 -5.43 -12.67 2.06
N SER A 36 -6.16 -12.17 3.07
CA SER A 36 -6.91 -13.01 4.03
C SER A 36 -8.03 -13.83 3.38
N SER A 37 -8.55 -13.39 2.25
CA SER A 37 -9.51 -14.20 1.47
C SER A 37 -8.85 -15.34 0.69
N MET A 38 -7.54 -15.31 0.53
CA MET A 38 -6.75 -16.33 -0.17
C MET A 38 -6.11 -17.33 0.79
N GLY A 39 -5.78 -16.93 2.01
CA GLY A 39 -5.14 -17.77 3.01
C GLY A 39 -5.09 -17.12 4.38
N ASP A 40 -4.70 -17.91 5.39
CA ASP A 40 -4.58 -17.43 6.76
C ASP A 40 -3.31 -16.59 6.93
N LEU A 41 -3.48 -15.33 7.29
CA LEU A 41 -2.39 -14.40 7.58
C LEU A 41 -1.94 -14.40 9.05
N SER A 42 -2.61 -15.13 9.96
CA SER A 42 -2.29 -15.13 11.40
C SER A 42 -0.85 -15.55 11.66
N PHE A 43 -0.37 -16.57 10.92
CA PHE A 43 1.00 -17.07 10.97
C PHE A 43 1.83 -16.72 9.73
N ASN A 44 1.24 -16.00 8.79
CA ASN A 44 1.82 -15.70 7.49
C ASN A 44 1.89 -14.20 7.22
N SER A 45 2.10 -13.42 8.27
CA SER A 45 2.37 -11.98 8.13
C SER A 45 3.42 -11.50 9.10
N ASP A 46 4.34 -10.68 8.61
CA ASP A 46 5.33 -9.96 9.40
C ASP A 46 5.18 -8.47 9.18
N VAL A 47 5.42 -7.71 10.24
CA VAL A 47 5.43 -6.24 10.20
C VAL A 47 6.76 -5.76 10.75
N PHE A 48 7.48 -5.00 9.94
CA PHE A 48 8.73 -4.34 10.30
C PHE A 48 8.46 -2.85 10.47
N GLU A 49 8.72 -2.34 11.66
CA GLU A 49 8.49 -0.94 12.02
C GLU A 49 9.58 -0.45 12.96
N GLY A 50 9.99 0.82 12.86
CA GLY A 50 11.02 1.37 13.71
C GLY A 50 12.45 1.13 13.19
N ALA A 51 13.42 1.12 14.13
CA ALA A 51 14.86 1.06 13.80
C ALA A 51 15.53 -0.27 14.18
N GLU A 52 14.76 -1.27 14.60
CA GLU A 52 15.30 -2.52 15.19
C GLU A 52 15.46 -3.67 14.18
N PHE A 53 15.22 -3.44 12.89
CA PHE A 53 15.36 -4.47 11.87
C PHE A 53 16.35 -4.03 10.78
N THR A 54 16.89 -5.02 10.08
CA THR A 54 17.77 -4.83 8.92
C THR A 54 17.04 -5.18 7.62
N GLY A 55 17.59 -4.75 6.49
CA GLY A 55 17.07 -5.17 5.19
C GLY A 55 17.13 -6.69 4.98
N ASP A 56 18.12 -7.36 5.56
CA ASP A 56 18.25 -8.82 5.50
C ASP A 56 17.15 -9.52 6.31
N ASP A 57 16.70 -8.95 7.43
CA ASP A 57 15.56 -9.50 8.19
C ASP A 57 14.28 -9.47 7.35
N VAL A 58 14.04 -8.38 6.63
CA VAL A 58 12.92 -8.27 5.69
C VAL A 58 13.00 -9.31 4.59
N VAL A 59 14.19 -9.49 3.98
CA VAL A 59 14.41 -10.47 2.91
C VAL A 59 14.23 -11.90 3.44
N ASN A 60 14.71 -12.21 4.63
CA ASN A 60 14.53 -13.51 5.27
C ASN A 60 13.02 -13.81 5.50
N ALA A 61 12.26 -12.83 5.98
CA ALA A 61 10.82 -12.97 6.12
C ALA A 61 10.13 -13.18 4.76
N CYS A 62 10.56 -12.46 3.72
CA CYS A 62 10.03 -12.62 2.37
C CYS A 62 10.31 -13.99 1.76
N ASN A 63 11.44 -14.61 2.09
CA ASN A 63 11.83 -15.94 1.61
C ASN A 63 11.29 -17.08 2.49
N THR A 64 10.61 -16.77 3.60
CA THR A 64 10.00 -17.79 4.46
C THR A 64 8.77 -18.36 3.80
N ILE A 65 8.73 -19.68 3.64
CA ILE A 65 7.58 -20.40 3.06
C ILE A 65 6.35 -20.20 3.95
N PRO A 66 5.19 -19.82 3.42
CA PRO A 66 3.98 -19.66 4.19
C PRO A 66 3.51 -21.00 4.77
N PHE A 67 3.08 -20.97 6.03
CA PHE A 67 2.57 -22.16 6.73
C PHE A 67 1.08 -22.37 6.44
N ALA A 68 0.74 -23.50 5.87
CA ALA A 68 -0.65 -23.88 5.54
C ALA A 68 -1.45 -22.78 4.80
N SER A 69 -0.78 -21.97 4.01
CA SER A 69 -1.36 -20.84 3.26
C SER A 69 -0.68 -20.72 1.90
N PRO A 70 -1.38 -20.29 0.85
CA PRO A 70 -0.77 -20.04 -0.44
C PRO A 70 0.00 -18.71 -0.51
N VAL A 71 -0.15 -17.84 0.51
CA VAL A 71 0.40 -16.49 0.48
C VAL A 71 0.90 -16.04 1.84
N ARG A 72 1.98 -15.25 1.83
CA ARG A 72 2.55 -14.52 2.96
C ARG A 72 2.53 -13.02 2.69
N LEU A 73 2.33 -12.21 3.72
CA LEU A 73 2.44 -10.76 3.68
C LEU A 73 3.63 -10.30 4.51
N VAL A 74 4.52 -9.54 3.93
CA VAL A 74 5.59 -8.83 4.63
C VAL A 74 5.35 -7.34 4.47
N GLU A 75 5.13 -6.63 5.57
CA GLU A 75 4.89 -5.18 5.60
C GLU A 75 6.08 -4.46 6.21
N VAL A 76 6.60 -3.48 5.51
CA VAL A 76 7.65 -2.57 6.01
C VAL A 76 7.04 -1.18 6.11
N ARG A 77 6.90 -0.69 7.32
CA ARG A 77 6.45 0.67 7.61
C ARG A 77 7.62 1.64 7.62
N ASP A 78 7.33 2.90 7.38
CA ASP A 78 8.34 3.95 7.33
C ASP A 78 9.50 3.64 6.36
N ALA A 79 9.19 3.04 5.21
CA ALA A 79 10.19 2.63 4.23
C ALA A 79 11.03 3.80 3.68
N ASP A 80 10.58 5.04 3.83
CA ASP A 80 11.32 6.26 3.53
C ASP A 80 12.44 6.55 4.55
N LYS A 81 12.36 5.96 5.75
CA LYS A 81 13.38 6.11 6.81
C LYS A 81 14.47 5.02 6.76
N LEU A 82 14.32 4.03 5.86
CA LEU A 82 15.34 2.99 5.68
C LEU A 82 16.68 3.59 5.28
N LYS A 83 17.74 3.15 5.94
CA LYS A 83 19.10 3.47 5.55
C LYS A 83 19.43 2.80 4.21
N LYS A 84 20.41 3.33 3.50
CA LYS A 84 20.84 2.73 2.24
C LYS A 84 21.25 1.27 2.40
N ALA A 85 21.97 0.94 3.47
CA ALA A 85 22.39 -0.42 3.77
C ALA A 85 21.21 -1.40 3.90
N ASP A 86 20.08 -0.95 4.47
CA ASP A 86 18.89 -1.76 4.68
C ASP A 86 18.00 -1.81 3.43
N SER A 87 18.02 -0.79 2.59
CA SER A 87 17.27 -0.78 1.34
C SER A 87 17.89 -1.63 0.23
N GLU A 88 19.22 -1.79 0.20
CA GLU A 88 19.91 -2.54 -0.85
C GLU A 88 19.55 -4.05 -0.89
N PRO A 89 19.51 -4.80 0.22
CA PRO A 89 19.03 -6.18 0.20
C PRO A 89 17.61 -6.31 -0.34
N ILE A 90 16.70 -5.39 0.05
CA ILE A 90 15.32 -5.37 -0.44
C ILE A 90 15.26 -5.11 -1.95
N VAL A 91 16.09 -4.17 -2.46
CA VAL A 91 16.20 -3.91 -3.91
C VAL A 91 16.67 -5.16 -4.65
N SER A 92 17.66 -5.86 -4.11
CA SER A 92 18.18 -7.10 -4.72
C SER A 92 17.15 -8.22 -4.69
N TYR A 93 16.41 -8.38 -3.61
CA TYR A 93 15.29 -9.33 -3.51
C TYR A 93 14.22 -9.09 -4.58
N LEU A 94 13.91 -7.82 -4.88
CA LEU A 94 12.91 -7.44 -5.87
C LEU A 94 13.29 -7.79 -7.33
N ASP A 95 14.53 -8.15 -7.61
CA ASP A 95 14.91 -8.64 -8.95
C ASP A 95 14.43 -10.09 -9.19
N ALA A 96 14.24 -10.90 -8.14
CA ALA A 96 13.69 -12.26 -8.20
C ALA A 96 12.85 -12.57 -6.93
N PRO A 97 11.69 -11.92 -6.75
CA PRO A 97 10.89 -12.05 -5.54
C PRO A 97 10.23 -13.43 -5.44
N CYS A 98 10.01 -13.90 -4.21
CA CYS A 98 9.30 -15.13 -3.92
C CYS A 98 7.84 -15.03 -4.39
N GLU A 99 7.37 -16.00 -5.16
CA GLU A 99 6.03 -16.01 -5.76
C GLU A 99 4.90 -16.12 -4.72
N THR A 100 5.20 -16.70 -3.55
CA THR A 100 4.22 -16.89 -2.48
C THR A 100 4.16 -15.71 -1.52
N THR A 101 5.00 -14.68 -1.70
CA THR A 101 5.09 -13.54 -0.80
C THR A 101 4.67 -12.23 -1.49
N VAL A 102 3.90 -11.44 -0.76
CA VAL A 102 3.60 -10.06 -1.13
C VAL A 102 4.34 -9.13 -0.18
N LEU A 103 5.27 -8.34 -0.70
CA LEU A 103 5.97 -7.30 0.04
C LEU A 103 5.22 -5.97 -0.08
N ALA A 104 4.82 -5.38 1.03
CA ALA A 104 4.18 -4.07 1.08
C ALA A 104 5.10 -3.06 1.78
N LEU A 105 5.59 -2.08 1.04
CA LEU A 105 6.38 -0.97 1.56
C LEU A 105 5.46 0.23 1.76
N VAL A 106 5.39 0.74 2.97
CA VAL A 106 4.58 1.92 3.33
C VAL A 106 5.53 3.08 3.65
N ALA A 107 5.33 4.21 3.00
CA ALA A 107 6.18 5.38 3.13
C ALA A 107 5.35 6.67 3.11
N GLU A 108 5.73 7.67 3.88
CA GLU A 108 5.14 9.01 3.76
C GLU A 108 5.62 9.69 2.47
N LYS A 109 6.91 9.60 2.19
CA LYS A 109 7.50 10.23 1.00
C LYS A 109 8.72 9.47 0.52
N LEU A 110 8.60 8.78 -0.60
CA LEU A 110 9.73 8.12 -1.23
C LEU A 110 9.99 8.72 -2.62
N ALA A 111 11.18 9.28 -2.81
CA ALA A 111 11.52 9.94 -4.07
C ALA A 111 11.59 8.95 -5.23
N LYS A 112 10.99 9.32 -6.38
CA LYS A 112 10.88 8.47 -7.58
C LYS A 112 12.23 8.07 -8.19
N ASN A 113 13.30 8.81 -7.88
CA ASN A 113 14.65 8.53 -8.35
C ASN A 113 15.41 7.50 -7.49
N THR A 114 14.86 7.12 -6.31
CA THR A 114 15.49 6.11 -5.44
C THR A 114 15.50 4.74 -6.09
N ARG A 115 16.48 3.91 -5.74
CA ARG A 115 16.60 2.53 -6.25
C ARG A 115 15.40 1.69 -5.79
N LEU A 116 14.99 1.84 -4.54
CA LEU A 116 13.86 1.11 -3.97
C LEU A 116 12.54 1.43 -4.70
N TYR A 117 12.25 2.73 -4.95
CA TYR A 117 11.07 3.11 -5.74
C TYR A 117 11.08 2.47 -7.12
N LYS A 118 12.21 2.55 -7.83
CA LYS A 118 12.35 2.01 -9.18
C LYS A 118 12.24 0.49 -9.22
N ALA A 119 12.79 -0.20 -8.21
CA ALA A 119 12.70 -1.65 -8.09
C ALA A 119 11.24 -2.10 -7.96
N VAL A 120 10.45 -1.47 -7.08
CA VAL A 120 9.01 -1.78 -6.97
C VAL A 120 8.25 -1.43 -8.25
N ALA A 121 8.51 -0.27 -8.84
CA ALA A 121 7.79 0.19 -10.03
C ALA A 121 7.96 -0.73 -11.26
N LYS A 122 9.04 -1.50 -11.34
CA LYS A 122 9.27 -2.50 -12.40
C LYS A 122 8.20 -3.61 -12.42
N HIS A 123 7.57 -3.92 -11.27
CA HIS A 123 6.59 -5.02 -11.15
C HIS A 123 5.23 -4.68 -11.77
N GLY A 124 4.97 -3.43 -12.10
CA GLY A 124 3.75 -3.05 -12.81
C GLY A 124 3.26 -1.64 -12.51
N LYS A 125 2.34 -1.16 -13.33
CA LYS A 125 1.79 0.20 -13.21
C LYS A 125 1.03 0.42 -11.89
N THR A 126 0.52 -0.64 -11.28
CA THR A 126 -0.23 -0.61 -10.02
C THR A 126 0.62 -0.98 -8.81
N ALA A 127 1.92 -1.24 -9.00
CA ALA A 127 2.85 -1.55 -7.92
C ALA A 127 3.09 -0.33 -7.00
N VAL A 128 3.00 0.88 -7.53
CA VAL A 128 3.12 2.12 -6.76
C VAL A 128 1.75 2.76 -6.64
N ILE A 129 1.29 2.92 -5.39
CA ILE A 129 0.00 3.50 -5.04
C ILE A 129 0.26 4.86 -4.38
N ASP A 130 -0.17 5.92 -5.07
CA ASP A 130 -0.02 7.29 -4.59
C ASP A 130 -1.18 7.65 -3.64
N CYS A 131 -0.83 7.93 -2.39
CA CYS A 131 -1.72 8.36 -1.32
C CYS A 131 -1.51 9.86 -1.02
N ALA A 132 -1.23 10.67 -2.02
CA ALA A 132 -1.19 12.12 -1.84
C ALA A 132 -2.57 12.65 -1.40
N PRO A 133 -2.61 13.69 -0.54
CA PRO A 133 -3.85 14.36 -0.19
C PRO A 133 -4.52 14.91 -1.45
N PRO A 134 -5.85 14.96 -1.47
CA PRO A 134 -6.58 15.54 -2.58
C PRO A 134 -6.22 17.04 -2.72
N LYS A 135 -6.15 17.52 -3.94
CA LYS A 135 -5.99 18.96 -4.18
C LYS A 135 -7.26 19.69 -3.74
N ALA A 136 -7.13 20.92 -3.24
CA ALA A 136 -8.28 21.74 -2.80
C ALA A 136 -9.43 21.75 -3.82
N ARG A 137 -9.12 21.88 -5.11
CA ARG A 137 -10.12 21.84 -6.20
C ARG A 137 -10.89 20.51 -6.31
N ASP A 138 -10.32 19.41 -5.84
CA ASP A 138 -10.89 18.07 -5.95
C ASP A 138 -11.70 17.68 -4.69
N LEU A 139 -11.57 18.45 -3.58
CA LEU A 139 -12.25 18.21 -2.31
C LEU A 139 -13.79 18.15 -2.43
N PRO A 140 -14.48 19.06 -3.15
CA PRO A 140 -15.94 18.96 -3.29
C PRO A 140 -16.38 17.66 -3.96
N LYS A 141 -15.64 17.20 -4.97
CA LYS A 141 -15.90 15.91 -5.62
C LYS A 141 -15.68 14.73 -4.69
N LEU A 142 -14.61 14.77 -3.90
CA LEU A 142 -14.31 13.74 -2.90
C LEU A 142 -15.42 13.68 -1.84
N VAL A 143 -15.83 14.82 -1.27
CA VAL A 143 -16.92 14.90 -0.29
C VAL A 143 -18.20 14.26 -0.84
N ARG A 144 -18.56 14.58 -2.09
CA ARG A 144 -19.75 13.97 -2.73
C ARG A 144 -19.63 12.45 -2.85
N SER A 145 -18.46 11.95 -3.25
CA SER A 145 -18.26 10.50 -3.42
C SER A 145 -18.28 9.77 -2.07
N MET A 146 -17.74 10.36 -1.02
CA MET A 146 -17.77 9.80 0.34
C MET A 146 -19.20 9.79 0.90
N ALA A 147 -19.97 10.86 0.70
CA ALA A 147 -21.35 10.96 1.14
C ALA A 147 -22.24 9.87 0.53
N VAL A 148 -22.05 9.56 -0.75
CA VAL A 148 -22.76 8.45 -1.42
C VAL A 148 -22.47 7.11 -0.74
N GLY A 149 -21.24 6.88 -0.32
CA GLY A 149 -20.86 5.68 0.46
C GLY A 149 -21.55 5.56 1.81
N HIS A 150 -22.07 6.68 2.37
CA HIS A 150 -22.86 6.75 3.59
C HIS A 150 -24.38 6.93 3.34
N GLY A 151 -24.82 6.73 2.10
CA GLY A 151 -26.25 6.87 1.75
C GLY A 151 -26.75 8.30 1.67
N VAL A 152 -25.86 9.29 1.63
CA VAL A 152 -26.18 10.72 1.57
C VAL A 152 -25.78 11.30 0.23
N THR A 153 -26.61 12.20 -0.32
CA THR A 153 -26.31 12.89 -1.58
C THR A 153 -26.12 14.38 -1.31
N PHE A 154 -24.95 14.90 -1.67
CA PHE A 154 -24.69 16.33 -1.66
C PHE A 154 -24.85 16.94 -3.06
N SER A 155 -25.52 18.09 -3.15
CA SER A 155 -25.40 18.94 -4.34
C SER A 155 -23.97 19.49 -4.46
N GLU A 156 -23.58 19.94 -5.65
CA GLU A 156 -22.26 20.53 -5.86
C GLU A 156 -22.04 21.77 -4.98
N GLY A 157 -23.03 22.64 -4.90
CA GLY A 157 -22.99 23.83 -4.05
C GLY A 157 -22.87 23.51 -2.55
N ALA A 158 -23.58 22.48 -2.07
CA ALA A 158 -23.49 22.06 -0.68
C ALA A 158 -22.10 21.45 -0.35
N ALA A 159 -21.52 20.71 -1.27
CA ALA A 159 -20.18 20.16 -1.08
C ALA A 159 -19.11 21.27 -1.07
N ILE A 160 -19.23 22.27 -1.94
CA ILE A 160 -18.34 23.44 -1.95
C ILE A 160 -18.49 24.23 -0.65
N ALA A 161 -19.72 24.49 -0.21
CA ALA A 161 -19.98 25.22 1.04
C ALA A 161 -19.39 24.48 2.25
N LEU A 162 -19.51 23.15 2.31
CA LEU A 162 -18.94 22.34 3.38
C LEU A 162 -17.40 22.43 3.40
N VAL A 163 -16.75 22.30 2.25
CA VAL A 163 -15.28 22.44 2.14
C VAL A 163 -14.82 23.82 2.58
N ASN A 164 -15.50 24.88 2.16
CA ASN A 164 -15.15 26.24 2.59
C ASN A 164 -15.38 26.50 4.08
N LEU A 165 -16.33 25.80 4.70
CA LEU A 165 -16.64 25.97 6.13
C LEU A 165 -15.65 25.21 7.02
N VAL A 166 -15.22 24.01 6.61
CA VAL A 166 -14.35 23.13 7.42
C VAL A 166 -12.87 23.47 7.21
N GLY A 167 -12.53 24.06 6.08
CA GLY A 167 -11.15 24.33 5.67
C GLY A 167 -10.48 23.12 5.00
N GLU A 168 -9.21 23.29 4.66
CA GLU A 168 -8.35 22.25 4.09
C GLU A 168 -7.70 21.41 5.19
#